data_6733edb0faf0757a5d3bf54a36d6b010
#
_entry.id   6733edb0faf0757a5d3bf54a36d6b010
#
_cell.length_a   1.000
_cell.length_b   1.000
_cell.length_c   1.000
_cell.angle_alpha   90.00
_cell.angle_beta   90.00
_cell.angle_gamma   90.00
#
_symmetry.space_group_name_H-M   'P 1'
#
loop_
_entity.id
_entity.type
_entity.pdbx_description
1 polymer ?
#
loop_
_entity_poly.entity_id
_entity_poly.type
_entity_poly.pdbx_seq_one_letter_code
_entity_poly.pdbx_strand_id
1 'polypeptide(L)'
;MSHTVRHSRLIILGSGPAGYTAAVYAARANLKPLLITGLAQGGQLMTTTDVDNWPADAEGVQGPELMSRFEAHARRFDTEIVFDHIHTTQLKQKPFTLIGDAGTYTCDALIIATGASAQYLGLPSEEKFAGKGVSACATCDGFFYRNKPVAVVGGGNTAVEEALYLANIASHVTLIHRRDSFKSEKILQDKLFEKERSGKITILRNFTLDEILGDDSGVTGLRIKSTQTGATQSIDVFGVFIAIGHKPNTDIFTGQLAMEGGYIVTQAGRAGNTTQTSIPGVFAAGDVQDHIYRQACTSAGTGCMAALDAERYLDQLA
;
A
#
# COMPACT_ATOMS: atom_id res chain seq x y z
N MET A 1 6.87 -20.77 29.21
CA MET A 1 5.54 -20.16 29.40
C MET A 1 4.61 -20.86 28.42
N SER A 2 3.48 -21.44 28.88
CA SER A 2 2.53 -22.08 27.97
C SER A 2 1.86 -20.98 27.13
N HIS A 3 2.19 -20.89 25.85
CA HIS A 3 1.48 -20.00 24.93
C HIS A 3 0.05 -20.50 24.82
N THR A 4 -0.90 -19.69 25.29
CA THR A 4 -2.32 -20.01 25.18
C THR A 4 -2.68 -19.98 23.70
N VAL A 5 -3.15 -21.09 23.16
CA VAL A 5 -3.69 -21.16 21.80
C VAL A 5 -5.10 -20.56 21.83
N ARG A 6 -5.33 -19.55 21.03
CA ARG A 6 -6.63 -18.90 20.91
C ARG A 6 -7.26 -19.24 19.57
N HIS A 7 -8.45 -19.82 19.60
CA HIS A 7 -9.22 -20.11 18.39
C HIS A 7 -10.28 -19.03 18.12
N SER A 8 -10.41 -18.62 16.86
CA SER A 8 -11.51 -17.81 16.34
C SER A 8 -11.99 -18.39 15.02
N ARG A 9 -13.31 -18.45 14.81
CA ARG A 9 -13.87 -18.97 13.56
C ARG A 9 -13.35 -18.23 12.32
N LEU A 10 -13.16 -16.90 12.44
CA LEU A 10 -12.58 -16.04 11.41
C LEU A 10 -11.49 -15.13 12.01
N ILE A 11 -10.31 -15.16 11.42
CA ILE A 11 -9.25 -14.19 11.71
C ILE A 11 -9.08 -13.24 10.51
N ILE A 12 -8.91 -11.96 10.82
CA ILE A 12 -8.54 -10.91 9.87
C ILE A 12 -7.14 -10.44 10.25
N LEU A 13 -6.17 -10.58 9.36
CA LEU A 13 -4.79 -10.19 9.60
C LEU A 13 -4.46 -8.90 8.86
N GLY A 14 -4.30 -7.82 9.63
CA GLY A 14 -4.05 -6.45 9.16
C GLY A 14 -5.19 -5.50 9.47
N SER A 15 -4.86 -4.25 9.78
CA SER A 15 -5.77 -3.20 10.28
C SER A 15 -5.83 -1.96 9.37
N GLY A 16 -5.45 -2.10 8.10
CA GLY A 16 -5.68 -1.07 7.09
C GLY A 16 -7.16 -0.98 6.66
N PRO A 17 -7.49 -0.15 5.66
CA PRO A 17 -8.87 -0.01 5.16
C PRO A 17 -9.52 -1.34 4.77
N ALA A 18 -8.77 -2.28 4.19
CA ALA A 18 -9.26 -3.61 3.85
C ALA A 18 -9.63 -4.42 5.10
N GLY A 19 -8.74 -4.47 6.10
CA GLY A 19 -8.94 -5.24 7.32
C GLY A 19 -10.10 -4.73 8.16
N TYR A 20 -10.17 -3.44 8.43
CA TYR A 20 -11.29 -2.88 9.18
C TYR A 20 -12.63 -3.00 8.44
N THR A 21 -12.64 -2.82 7.11
CA THR A 21 -13.87 -3.03 6.33
C THR A 21 -14.30 -4.50 6.40
N ALA A 22 -13.39 -5.44 6.23
CA ALA A 22 -13.68 -6.87 6.39
C ALA A 22 -14.26 -7.16 7.78
N ALA A 23 -13.70 -6.55 8.84
CA ALA A 23 -14.18 -6.70 10.21
C ALA A 23 -15.62 -6.22 10.39
N VAL A 24 -15.96 -5.04 9.85
CA VAL A 24 -17.34 -4.49 9.89
C VAL A 24 -18.32 -5.45 9.24
N TYR A 25 -18.03 -5.94 8.04
CA TYR A 25 -18.94 -6.84 7.31
C TYR A 25 -19.05 -8.20 7.98
N ALA A 26 -17.95 -8.80 8.41
CA ALA A 26 -17.94 -10.08 9.10
C ALA A 26 -18.65 -10.03 10.46
N ALA A 27 -18.45 -8.96 11.24
CA ALA A 27 -19.14 -8.79 12.52
C ALA A 27 -20.66 -8.63 12.33
N ARG A 28 -21.08 -7.87 11.31
CA ARG A 28 -22.50 -7.72 10.95
C ARG A 28 -23.15 -9.03 10.48
N ALA A 29 -22.37 -9.94 9.90
CA ALA A 29 -22.78 -11.31 9.59
C ALA A 29 -22.71 -12.25 10.81
N ASN A 30 -22.50 -11.72 12.01
CA ASN A 30 -22.40 -12.48 13.28
C ASN A 30 -21.26 -13.52 13.30
N LEU A 31 -20.20 -13.31 12.52
CA LEU A 31 -19.04 -14.21 12.47
C LEU A 31 -18.08 -14.03 13.66
N LYS A 32 -18.25 -12.95 14.45
CA LYS A 32 -17.40 -12.60 15.61
C LYS A 32 -15.91 -12.66 15.24
N PRO A 33 -15.45 -11.83 14.27
CA PRO A 33 -14.09 -11.91 13.80
C PRO A 33 -13.10 -11.46 14.86
N LEU A 34 -11.91 -12.09 14.85
CA LEU A 34 -10.72 -11.58 15.54
C LEU A 34 -9.86 -10.82 14.53
N LEU A 35 -9.63 -9.53 14.74
CA LEU A 35 -8.71 -8.74 13.94
C LEU A 35 -7.36 -8.63 14.65
N ILE A 36 -6.27 -9.00 13.96
CA ILE A 36 -4.89 -8.85 14.44
C ILE A 36 -4.24 -7.71 13.66
N THR A 37 -3.80 -6.65 14.37
CA THR A 37 -3.42 -5.39 13.72
C THR A 37 -2.09 -5.42 12.98
N GLY A 38 -1.12 -6.22 13.43
CA GLY A 38 0.28 -6.06 13.10
C GLY A 38 0.94 -4.91 13.88
N LEU A 39 2.21 -4.61 13.59
CA LEU A 39 2.98 -3.54 14.25
C LEU A 39 2.48 -2.14 13.88
N ALA A 40 2.02 -1.94 12.66
CA ALA A 40 1.51 -0.67 12.15
C ALA A 40 -0.02 -0.66 12.17
N GLN A 41 -0.62 -0.49 13.36
CA GLN A 41 -2.07 -0.39 13.49
C GLN A 41 -2.61 0.77 12.65
N GLY A 42 -3.65 0.52 11.83
CA GLY A 42 -4.20 1.47 10.87
C GLY A 42 -3.52 1.47 9.50
N GLY A 43 -2.36 0.78 9.38
CA GLY A 43 -1.64 0.63 8.11
C GLY A 43 -1.03 1.93 7.59
N GLN A 44 -0.80 2.02 6.28
CA GLN A 44 -0.05 3.13 5.67
C GLN A 44 -0.72 4.50 5.82
N LEU A 45 -2.05 4.57 5.93
CA LEU A 45 -2.74 5.84 6.13
C LEU A 45 -2.38 6.53 7.45
N MET A 46 -1.83 5.82 8.43
CA MET A 46 -1.34 6.42 9.68
C MET A 46 -0.13 7.35 9.48
N THR A 47 0.58 7.21 8.38
CA THR A 47 1.72 8.07 7.99
C THR A 47 1.38 9.06 6.88
N THR A 48 0.13 9.04 6.39
CA THR A 48 -0.39 9.97 5.39
C THR A 48 -1.02 11.17 6.09
N THR A 49 -0.70 12.39 5.66
CA THR A 49 -1.31 13.60 6.20
C THR A 49 -2.72 13.78 5.64
N ASP A 50 -2.86 14.44 4.50
CA ASP A 50 -4.16 14.75 3.93
C ASP A 50 -4.61 13.63 2.97
N VAL A 51 -5.85 13.18 3.10
CA VAL A 51 -6.51 12.20 2.25
C VAL A 51 -7.71 12.89 1.59
N ASP A 52 -7.51 13.36 0.36
CA ASP A 52 -8.53 14.09 -0.41
C ASP A 52 -9.38 13.19 -1.31
N ASN A 53 -8.97 11.94 -1.46
CA ASN A 53 -9.59 11.00 -2.39
C ASN A 53 -10.44 9.91 -1.70
N TRP A 54 -10.73 10.07 -0.41
CA TRP A 54 -11.70 9.22 0.28
C TRP A 54 -13.11 9.75 0.03
N PRO A 55 -14.01 8.95 -0.59
CA PRO A 55 -15.37 9.38 -0.85
C PRO A 55 -16.14 9.73 0.43
N ALA A 56 -16.94 10.77 0.39
CA ALA A 56 -17.76 11.34 1.45
C ALA A 56 -17.03 12.24 2.48
N ASP A 57 -15.73 12.42 2.38
CA ASP A 57 -14.99 13.45 3.12
C ASP A 57 -14.66 14.61 2.16
N ALA A 58 -15.66 15.47 1.89
CA ALA A 58 -15.59 16.51 0.85
C ALA A 58 -14.54 17.61 1.11
N GLU A 59 -14.15 17.79 2.35
CA GLU A 59 -13.12 18.75 2.78
C GLU A 59 -11.76 18.08 3.02
N GLY A 60 -11.64 16.77 2.63
CA GLY A 60 -10.50 15.96 2.97
C GLY A 60 -10.51 15.49 4.43
N VAL A 61 -9.63 14.56 4.77
CA VAL A 61 -9.47 14.04 6.13
C VAL A 61 -8.02 13.66 6.37
N GLN A 62 -7.55 13.82 7.61
CA GLN A 62 -6.22 13.33 7.97
C GLN A 62 -6.21 11.80 8.02
N GLY A 63 -5.14 11.17 7.48
CA GLY A 63 -5.04 9.72 7.43
C GLY A 63 -5.25 9.04 8.79
N PRO A 64 -4.59 9.47 9.89
CA PRO A 64 -4.83 8.92 11.23
C PRO A 64 -6.26 9.08 11.74
N GLU A 65 -6.91 10.21 11.43
CA GLU A 65 -8.31 10.44 11.78
C GLU A 65 -9.23 9.49 11.04
N LEU A 66 -9.04 9.34 9.73
CA LEU A 66 -9.78 8.38 8.92
C LEU A 66 -9.67 6.96 9.50
N MET A 67 -8.45 6.53 9.82
CA MET A 67 -8.23 5.19 10.37
C MET A 67 -8.80 5.01 11.77
N SER A 68 -8.83 6.05 12.61
CA SER A 68 -9.54 6.03 13.90
C SER A 68 -11.05 5.83 13.71
N ARG A 69 -11.64 6.45 12.69
CA ARG A 69 -13.07 6.25 12.34
C ARG A 69 -13.34 4.83 11.86
N PHE A 70 -12.42 4.23 11.07
CA PHE A 70 -12.52 2.82 10.66
C PHE A 70 -12.47 1.87 11.86
N GLU A 71 -11.53 2.08 12.78
CA GLU A 71 -11.42 1.28 14.00
C GLU A 71 -12.68 1.40 14.86
N ALA A 72 -13.14 2.63 15.12
CA ALA A 72 -14.36 2.87 15.88
C ALA A 72 -15.58 2.18 15.26
N HIS A 73 -15.66 2.15 13.91
CA HIS A 73 -16.74 1.46 13.20
C HIS A 73 -16.66 -0.06 13.38
N ALA A 74 -15.46 -0.66 13.31
CA ALA A 74 -15.29 -2.09 13.57
C ALA A 74 -15.65 -2.45 15.02
N ARG A 75 -15.21 -1.66 16.00
CA ARG A 75 -15.53 -1.83 17.42
C ARG A 75 -17.01 -1.69 17.74
N ARG A 76 -17.75 -0.86 16.99
CA ARG A 76 -19.21 -0.69 17.15
C ARG A 76 -19.98 -2.01 16.99
N PHE A 77 -19.44 -2.95 16.23
CA PHE A 77 -20.03 -4.28 16.02
C PHE A 77 -19.31 -5.39 16.82
N ASP A 78 -18.71 -5.02 17.94
CA ASP A 78 -18.03 -5.95 18.86
C ASP A 78 -16.90 -6.76 18.22
N THR A 79 -16.24 -6.21 17.16
CA THR A 79 -15.04 -6.82 16.63
C THR A 79 -13.95 -6.80 17.69
N GLU A 80 -13.42 -7.97 18.03
CA GLU A 80 -12.26 -8.05 18.89
C GLU A 80 -10.99 -7.71 18.12
N ILE A 81 -10.24 -6.72 18.61
CA ILE A 81 -9.01 -6.22 17.99
C ILE A 81 -7.83 -6.48 18.93
N VAL A 82 -6.84 -7.23 18.45
CA VAL A 82 -5.63 -7.60 19.18
C VAL A 82 -4.42 -6.97 18.50
N PHE A 83 -3.59 -6.32 19.31
CA PHE A 83 -2.28 -5.86 18.86
C PHE A 83 -1.26 -7.00 19.01
N ASP A 84 -0.87 -7.59 17.89
CA ASP A 84 0.17 -8.61 17.83
C ASP A 84 0.83 -8.60 16.45
N HIS A 85 2.09 -9.03 16.39
CA HIS A 85 2.83 -9.19 15.15
C HIS A 85 2.94 -10.67 14.79
N ILE A 86 2.26 -11.08 13.72
CA ILE A 86 2.34 -12.46 13.23
C ILE A 86 3.59 -12.61 12.37
N HIS A 87 4.48 -13.49 12.77
CA HIS A 87 5.75 -13.76 12.08
C HIS A 87 5.78 -15.13 11.38
N THR A 88 4.82 -16.03 11.66
CA THR A 88 4.75 -17.36 11.05
C THR A 88 3.30 -17.79 10.84
N THR A 89 3.04 -18.44 9.73
CA THR A 89 1.72 -19.04 9.42
C THR A 89 1.86 -20.48 8.99
N GLN A 90 0.81 -21.29 9.26
CA GLN A 90 0.67 -22.67 8.79
C GLN A 90 -0.72 -22.80 8.15
N LEU A 91 -0.76 -22.72 6.81
CA LEU A 91 -2.00 -22.65 6.04
C LEU A 91 -2.34 -23.94 5.30
N LYS A 92 -1.40 -24.93 5.28
CA LYS A 92 -1.60 -26.21 4.60
C LYS A 92 -2.45 -27.21 5.39
N GLN A 93 -2.72 -26.92 6.65
CA GLN A 93 -3.52 -27.76 7.55
C GLN A 93 -4.58 -26.92 8.25
N LYS A 94 -5.72 -27.52 8.56
CA LYS A 94 -6.78 -26.91 9.37
C LYS A 94 -6.76 -27.45 10.79
N PRO A 95 -7.10 -26.62 11.78
CA PRO A 95 -7.36 -25.19 11.67
C PRO A 95 -6.09 -24.45 11.23
N PHE A 96 -6.24 -23.35 10.46
CA PHE A 96 -5.11 -22.50 10.09
C PHE A 96 -4.46 -21.93 11.33
N THR A 97 -3.14 -21.88 11.37
CA THR A 97 -2.40 -21.45 12.55
C THR A 97 -1.55 -20.20 12.22
N LEU A 98 -1.63 -19.21 13.11
CA LEU A 98 -0.84 -17.99 13.08
C LEU A 98 -0.05 -17.89 14.39
N ILE A 99 1.25 -17.64 14.30
CA ILE A 99 2.14 -17.52 15.47
C ILE A 99 2.63 -16.08 15.50
N GLY A 100 2.32 -15.40 16.59
CA GLY A 100 2.71 -14.03 16.87
C GLY A 100 3.64 -13.92 18.06
N ASP A 101 4.05 -12.68 18.36
CA ASP A 101 4.91 -12.37 19.49
C ASP A 101 4.18 -12.57 20.82
N ALA A 102 2.87 -12.27 20.88
CA ALA A 102 2.06 -12.39 22.07
C ALA A 102 1.38 -13.75 22.22
N GLY A 103 1.16 -14.52 21.14
CA GLY A 103 0.49 -15.78 21.22
C GLY A 103 0.36 -16.58 19.92
N THR A 104 -0.34 -17.70 20.03
CA THR A 104 -0.70 -18.54 18.89
C THR A 104 -2.20 -18.47 18.65
N TYR A 105 -2.59 -18.27 17.42
CA TYR A 105 -3.98 -18.13 17.00
C TYR A 105 -4.33 -19.21 15.99
N THR A 106 -5.56 -19.72 16.05
CA THR A 106 -6.08 -20.68 15.05
C THR A 106 -7.42 -20.22 14.51
N CYS A 107 -7.72 -20.57 13.25
CA CYS A 107 -9.01 -20.24 12.64
C CYS A 107 -9.45 -21.24 11.57
N ASP A 108 -10.76 -21.22 11.28
CA ASP A 108 -11.36 -21.99 10.20
C ASP A 108 -11.28 -21.25 8.86
N ALA A 109 -11.31 -19.89 8.90
CA ALA A 109 -11.10 -19.01 7.77
C ALA A 109 -10.17 -17.86 8.12
N LEU A 110 -9.39 -17.39 7.13
CA LEU A 110 -8.42 -16.29 7.26
C LEU A 110 -8.61 -15.27 6.16
N ILE A 111 -8.72 -13.98 6.52
CA ILE A 111 -8.62 -12.87 5.58
C ILE A 111 -7.25 -12.19 5.78
N ILE A 112 -6.44 -12.19 4.73
CA ILE A 112 -5.13 -11.54 4.70
C ILE A 112 -5.31 -10.12 4.14
N ALA A 113 -5.05 -9.12 4.98
CA ALA A 113 -5.18 -7.70 4.68
C ALA A 113 -3.91 -6.93 5.10
N THR A 114 -2.74 -7.57 4.96
CA THR A 114 -1.45 -7.07 5.42
C THR A 114 -0.87 -5.93 4.57
N GLY A 115 -1.50 -5.64 3.43
CA GLY A 115 -1.13 -4.53 2.55
C GLY A 115 0.21 -4.70 1.84
N ALA A 116 0.73 -3.58 1.33
CA ALA A 116 2.05 -3.47 0.74
C ALA A 116 2.74 -2.21 1.25
N SER A 117 4.06 -2.23 1.36
CA SER A 117 4.85 -1.10 1.84
C SER A 117 5.54 -0.41 0.67
N ALA A 118 5.44 0.91 0.60
CA ALA A 118 6.22 1.70 -0.35
C ALA A 118 7.71 1.49 -0.10
N GLN A 119 8.48 1.40 -1.19
CA GLN A 119 9.92 1.32 -1.10
C GLN A 119 10.52 2.73 -1.17
N TYR A 120 11.46 2.99 -0.28
CA TYR A 120 12.26 4.21 -0.24
C TYR A 120 13.72 3.90 -0.51
N LEU A 121 14.52 4.92 -0.78
CA LEU A 121 15.96 4.77 -1.03
C LEU A 121 16.76 4.58 0.26
N GLY A 122 16.15 4.88 1.41
CA GLY A 122 16.79 4.81 2.73
C GLY A 122 17.64 6.03 3.05
N LEU A 123 17.36 7.17 2.42
CA LEU A 123 18.04 8.41 2.72
C LEU A 123 17.48 9.04 4.00
N PRO A 124 18.30 9.54 4.93
CA PRO A 124 17.80 10.24 6.13
C PRO A 124 16.90 11.45 5.81
N SER A 125 17.14 12.08 4.65
CA SER A 125 16.31 13.18 4.18
C SER A 125 14.90 12.76 3.73
N GLU A 126 14.68 11.50 3.34
CA GLU A 126 13.34 10.98 3.05
C GLU A 126 12.46 10.98 4.32
N GLU A 127 13.01 10.50 5.45
CA GLU A 127 12.32 10.48 6.74
C GLU A 127 12.06 11.91 7.26
N LYS A 128 13.05 12.80 7.12
CA LYS A 128 12.96 14.19 7.58
C LYS A 128 11.81 14.95 6.91
N PHE A 129 11.56 14.70 5.63
CA PHE A 129 10.56 15.39 4.83
C PHE A 129 9.32 14.51 4.49
N ALA A 130 9.16 13.36 5.14
CA ALA A 130 7.95 12.54 5.02
C ALA A 130 6.71 13.37 5.37
N GLY A 131 5.71 13.40 4.48
CA GLY A 131 4.51 14.23 4.62
C GLY A 131 4.74 15.74 4.46
N LYS A 132 5.98 16.18 4.18
CA LYS A 132 6.36 17.58 3.95
C LYS A 132 7.04 17.78 2.60
N GLY A 133 6.66 17.02 1.61
CA GLY A 133 7.22 17.10 0.25
C GLY A 133 7.77 15.78 -0.28
N VAL A 134 7.89 14.75 0.54
CA VAL A 134 8.25 13.39 0.12
C VAL A 134 7.01 12.51 0.12
N SER A 135 6.72 11.90 -1.03
CA SER A 135 5.59 10.98 -1.23
C SER A 135 6.03 9.73 -2.02
N ALA A 136 5.23 8.69 -1.97
CA ALA A 136 5.36 7.50 -2.82
C ALA A 136 4.06 7.19 -3.59
N CYS A 137 3.16 8.19 -3.72
CA CYS A 137 1.86 8.03 -4.38
C CYS A 137 1.43 9.33 -5.04
N ALA A 138 1.61 9.43 -6.36
CA ALA A 138 1.23 10.63 -7.11
C ALA A 138 -0.29 10.86 -7.16
N THR A 139 -1.10 9.80 -7.18
CA THR A 139 -2.56 9.90 -7.16
C THR A 139 -3.11 10.33 -5.81
N CYS A 140 -2.34 10.12 -4.73
CA CYS A 140 -2.70 10.55 -3.37
C CYS A 140 -2.36 12.04 -3.17
N ASP A 141 -1.12 12.41 -3.44
CA ASP A 141 -0.56 13.68 -3.00
C ASP A 141 -0.32 14.68 -4.13
N GLY A 142 -0.46 14.26 -5.40
CA GLY A 142 -0.13 15.11 -6.55
C GLY A 142 -0.89 16.43 -6.61
N PHE A 143 -2.11 16.47 -6.08
CA PHE A 143 -2.94 17.67 -6.07
C PHE A 143 -2.34 18.82 -5.26
N PHE A 144 -1.61 18.55 -4.16
CA PHE A 144 -0.93 19.56 -3.32
C PHE A 144 0.18 20.29 -4.05
N TYR A 145 0.65 19.73 -5.18
CA TYR A 145 1.71 20.30 -6.02
C TYR A 145 1.18 20.91 -7.31
N ARG A 146 -0.09 21.27 -7.36
CA ARG A 146 -0.70 21.93 -8.50
C ARG A 146 0.06 23.22 -8.84
N ASN A 147 0.48 23.32 -10.12
CA ASN A 147 1.26 24.44 -10.65
C ASN A 147 2.65 24.67 -9.97
N LYS A 148 3.18 23.67 -9.26
CA LYS A 148 4.53 23.69 -8.68
C LYS A 148 5.41 22.67 -9.42
N PRO A 149 6.74 22.91 -9.53
CA PRO A 149 7.66 21.89 -10.06
C PRO A 149 7.85 20.76 -9.04
N VAL A 150 7.89 19.53 -9.56
CA VAL A 150 8.09 18.31 -8.76
C VAL A 150 9.10 17.39 -9.41
N ALA A 151 9.61 16.43 -8.64
CA ALA A 151 10.46 15.36 -9.15
C ALA A 151 9.81 13.98 -8.91
N VAL A 152 10.13 13.04 -9.81
CA VAL A 152 9.81 11.63 -9.68
C VAL A 152 11.10 10.83 -9.74
N VAL A 153 11.31 9.90 -8.83
CA VAL A 153 12.50 9.04 -8.80
C VAL A 153 12.11 7.61 -9.12
N GLY A 154 12.62 7.08 -10.23
CA GLY A 154 12.32 5.72 -10.64
C GLY A 154 12.54 5.48 -12.14
N GLY A 155 12.08 4.33 -12.66
CA GLY A 155 12.24 4.00 -14.09
C GLY A 155 11.51 2.72 -14.52
N GLY A 156 10.61 2.21 -13.69
CA GLY A 156 9.61 1.19 -14.01
C GLY A 156 8.27 1.80 -14.44
N ASN A 157 7.26 0.97 -14.64
CA ASN A 157 5.90 1.40 -14.99
C ASN A 157 5.39 2.47 -14.02
N THR A 158 5.43 2.20 -12.72
CA THR A 158 4.96 3.12 -11.67
C THR A 158 5.57 4.51 -11.81
N ALA A 159 6.90 4.61 -11.99
CA ALA A 159 7.55 5.92 -12.09
C ALA A 159 7.13 6.70 -13.34
N VAL A 160 6.95 6.00 -14.46
CA VAL A 160 6.51 6.64 -15.70
C VAL A 160 5.05 7.06 -15.63
N GLU A 161 4.18 6.20 -15.08
CA GLU A 161 2.76 6.50 -14.86
C GLU A 161 2.58 7.69 -13.92
N GLU A 162 3.31 7.72 -12.80
CA GLU A 162 3.28 8.86 -11.86
C GLU A 162 3.80 10.15 -12.48
N ALA A 163 4.90 10.09 -13.26
CA ALA A 163 5.40 11.26 -13.97
C ALA A 163 4.40 11.79 -15.00
N LEU A 164 3.72 10.91 -15.74
CA LEU A 164 2.67 11.28 -16.69
C LEU A 164 1.44 11.87 -15.98
N TYR A 165 1.03 11.30 -14.86
CA TYR A 165 -0.07 11.82 -14.03
C TYR A 165 0.26 13.22 -13.52
N LEU A 166 1.42 13.40 -12.88
CA LEU A 166 1.87 14.67 -12.34
C LEU A 166 2.08 15.73 -13.43
N ALA A 167 2.44 15.33 -14.65
CA ALA A 167 2.57 16.25 -15.77
C ALA A 167 1.26 16.96 -16.14
N ASN A 168 0.10 16.46 -15.72
CA ASN A 168 -1.19 17.12 -15.91
C ASN A 168 -1.53 18.12 -14.80
N ILE A 169 -0.83 18.06 -13.66
CA ILE A 169 -1.14 18.79 -12.43
C ILE A 169 -0.04 19.82 -12.12
N ALA A 170 1.20 19.36 -12.08
CA ALA A 170 2.38 20.18 -11.74
C ALA A 170 2.72 21.19 -12.84
N SER A 171 3.48 22.22 -12.53
CA SER A 171 4.01 23.14 -13.56
C SER A 171 5.05 22.44 -14.43
N HIS A 172 5.89 21.62 -13.84
CA HIS A 172 6.94 20.85 -14.50
C HIS A 172 7.27 19.60 -13.70
N VAL A 173 7.65 18.50 -14.38
CA VAL A 173 8.07 17.25 -13.74
C VAL A 173 9.51 16.92 -14.15
N THR A 174 10.36 16.65 -13.17
CA THR A 174 11.72 16.13 -13.41
C THR A 174 11.76 14.65 -13.04
N LEU A 175 11.88 13.77 -14.06
CA LEU A 175 12.03 12.33 -13.85
C LEU A 175 13.51 11.96 -13.73
N ILE A 176 13.90 11.46 -12.55
CA ILE A 176 15.28 11.08 -12.23
C ILE A 176 15.40 9.56 -12.34
N HIS A 177 16.25 9.09 -13.26
CA HIS A 177 16.46 7.68 -13.50
C HIS A 177 17.95 7.30 -13.47
N ARG A 178 18.29 6.25 -12.70
CA ARG A 178 19.70 5.83 -12.49
C ARG A 178 20.37 5.16 -13.69
N ARG A 179 19.64 4.85 -14.75
CA ARG A 179 20.12 4.19 -15.97
C ARG A 179 19.81 5.03 -17.20
N ASP A 180 20.35 4.62 -18.34
CA ASP A 180 20.07 5.23 -19.65
C ASP A 180 18.75 4.77 -20.28
N SER A 181 18.25 3.58 -19.89
CA SER A 181 17.05 2.96 -20.44
C SER A 181 16.02 2.65 -19.36
N PHE A 182 14.73 2.80 -19.71
CA PHE A 182 13.61 2.49 -18.84
C PHE A 182 13.23 1.02 -18.89
N LYS A 183 12.72 0.51 -17.77
CA LYS A 183 12.11 -0.84 -17.68
C LYS A 183 10.61 -0.84 -17.91
N SER A 184 10.00 0.33 -18.07
CA SER A 184 8.57 0.50 -18.31
C SER A 184 8.18 -0.03 -19.69
N GLU A 185 6.87 -0.28 -19.87
CA GLU A 185 6.29 -0.67 -21.14
C GLU A 185 6.54 0.36 -22.24
N LYS A 186 6.69 -0.10 -23.48
CA LYS A 186 6.96 0.74 -24.66
C LYS A 186 5.95 1.89 -24.82
N ILE A 187 4.66 1.56 -24.68
CA ILE A 187 3.60 2.56 -24.84
C ILE A 187 3.68 3.69 -23.78
N LEU A 188 4.12 3.36 -22.56
CA LEU A 188 4.35 4.35 -21.51
C LEU A 188 5.58 5.21 -21.81
N GLN A 189 6.65 4.59 -22.36
CA GLN A 189 7.84 5.31 -22.79
C GLN A 189 7.51 6.28 -23.92
N ASP A 190 6.69 5.89 -24.89
CA ASP A 190 6.29 6.75 -26.02
C ASP A 190 5.55 8.01 -25.52
N LYS A 191 4.61 7.85 -24.60
CA LYS A 191 3.91 8.96 -23.92
C LYS A 191 4.86 9.84 -23.11
N LEU A 192 5.81 9.22 -22.39
CA LEU A 192 6.82 9.94 -21.61
C LEU A 192 7.68 10.82 -22.52
N PHE A 193 8.19 10.29 -23.64
CA PHE A 193 9.02 11.02 -24.58
C PHE A 193 8.23 12.11 -25.33
N GLU A 194 6.93 11.94 -25.53
CA GLU A 194 6.05 13.01 -26.03
C GLU A 194 6.00 14.18 -25.04
N LYS A 195 5.81 13.91 -23.75
CA LYS A 195 5.84 14.93 -22.70
C LYS A 195 7.22 15.56 -22.52
N GLU A 196 8.31 14.83 -22.75
CA GLU A 196 9.66 15.37 -22.78
C GLU A 196 9.83 16.35 -23.95
N ARG A 197 9.41 15.97 -25.17
CA ARG A 197 9.46 16.85 -26.36
C ARG A 197 8.61 18.13 -26.20
N SER A 198 7.50 18.06 -25.50
CA SER A 198 6.66 19.23 -25.21
C SER A 198 7.21 20.12 -24.10
N GLY A 199 8.31 19.76 -23.48
CA GLY A 199 8.92 20.51 -22.38
C GLY A 199 8.20 20.39 -21.04
N LYS A 200 7.19 19.51 -20.94
CA LYS A 200 6.42 19.31 -19.70
C LYS A 200 7.15 18.41 -18.70
N ILE A 201 7.94 17.47 -19.20
CA ILE A 201 8.79 16.59 -18.41
C ILE A 201 10.25 16.77 -18.83
N THR A 202 11.16 16.85 -17.87
CA THR A 202 12.60 16.70 -18.09
C THR A 202 13.04 15.33 -17.59
N ILE A 203 13.76 14.57 -18.41
CA ILE A 203 14.29 13.27 -18.03
C ILE A 203 15.78 13.35 -17.74
N LEU A 204 16.17 13.11 -16.50
CA LEU A 204 17.56 13.06 -16.07
C LEU A 204 18.00 11.58 -15.95
N ARG A 205 18.60 11.07 -17.03
CA ARG A 205 19.16 9.72 -17.10
C ARG A 205 20.54 9.66 -16.46
N ASN A 206 20.89 8.51 -15.89
CA ASN A 206 22.17 8.30 -15.22
C ASN A 206 22.37 9.17 -13.99
N PHE A 207 21.27 9.49 -13.28
CA PHE A 207 21.30 10.20 -12.01
C PHE A 207 20.55 9.41 -10.93
N THR A 208 21.04 9.54 -9.70
CA THR A 208 20.38 9.08 -8.47
C THR A 208 20.05 10.29 -7.60
N LEU A 209 19.00 10.16 -6.79
CA LEU A 209 18.78 11.08 -5.69
C LEU A 209 19.88 10.87 -4.64
N ASP A 210 20.55 11.96 -4.25
CA ASP A 210 21.62 11.97 -3.25
C ASP A 210 21.12 12.52 -1.92
N GLU A 211 20.36 13.63 -1.96
CA GLU A 211 19.75 14.24 -0.78
C GLU A 211 18.51 15.05 -1.16
N ILE A 212 17.53 15.08 -0.28
CA ILE A 212 16.37 15.98 -0.36
C ILE A 212 16.69 17.23 0.45
N LEU A 213 16.56 18.38 -0.15
CA LEU A 213 16.84 19.69 0.42
C LEU A 213 15.53 20.37 0.83
N GLY A 214 15.56 21.07 1.94
CA GLY A 214 14.38 21.78 2.42
C GLY A 214 14.60 22.46 3.75
N ASP A 215 13.57 23.14 4.21
CA ASP A 215 13.51 23.84 5.48
C ASP A 215 12.31 23.37 6.33
N ASP A 216 11.92 24.15 7.32
CA ASP A 216 10.80 23.80 8.21
C ASP A 216 9.45 23.75 7.48
N SER A 217 9.31 24.42 6.33
CA SER A 217 8.10 24.43 5.50
C SER A 217 8.00 23.23 4.58
N GLY A 218 9.08 22.46 4.40
CA GLY A 218 9.13 21.26 3.58
C GLY A 218 10.24 21.24 2.53
N VAL A 219 10.04 20.45 1.48
CA VAL A 219 11.00 20.28 0.37
C VAL A 219 11.09 21.56 -0.44
N THR A 220 12.34 22.04 -0.68
CA THR A 220 12.65 23.18 -1.56
C THR A 220 13.52 22.77 -2.75
N GLY A 221 14.11 21.59 -2.73
CA GLY A 221 14.96 21.12 -3.81
C GLY A 221 15.51 19.71 -3.56
N LEU A 222 16.28 19.23 -4.52
CA LEU A 222 17.00 17.95 -4.46
C LEU A 222 18.45 18.15 -4.86
N ARG A 223 19.35 17.41 -4.22
CA ARG A 223 20.69 17.15 -4.74
C ARG A 223 20.69 15.79 -5.43
N ILE A 224 21.07 15.78 -6.69
CA ILE A 224 21.20 14.55 -7.48
C ILE A 224 22.65 14.31 -7.85
N LYS A 225 23.00 13.03 -8.05
CA LYS A 225 24.36 12.60 -8.32
C LYS A 225 24.43 11.78 -9.59
N SER A 226 25.33 12.14 -10.50
CA SER A 226 25.57 11.38 -11.72
C SER A 226 26.18 10.01 -11.39
N THR A 227 25.58 8.95 -11.94
CA THR A 227 26.09 7.59 -11.81
C THR A 227 27.32 7.31 -12.68
N GLN A 228 27.61 8.20 -13.65
CA GLN A 228 28.73 8.07 -14.56
C GLN A 228 29.97 8.84 -14.08
N THR A 229 29.76 10.06 -13.58
CA THR A 229 30.88 10.97 -13.23
C THR A 229 31.02 11.19 -11.74
N GLY A 230 30.00 10.87 -10.96
CA GLY A 230 29.94 11.19 -9.53
C GLY A 230 29.65 12.67 -9.22
N ALA A 231 29.56 13.52 -10.24
CA ALA A 231 29.25 14.95 -10.07
C ALA A 231 27.83 15.14 -9.51
N THR A 232 27.67 16.10 -8.63
CA THR A 232 26.37 16.48 -8.04
C THR A 232 25.85 17.77 -8.63
N GLN A 233 24.52 17.89 -8.70
CA GLN A 233 23.82 19.13 -9.04
C GLN A 233 22.55 19.26 -8.22
N SER A 234 22.11 20.49 -8.00
CA SER A 234 20.83 20.77 -7.31
C SER A 234 19.76 21.14 -8.33
N ILE A 235 18.53 20.73 -8.02
CA ILE A 235 17.33 21.11 -8.76
C ILE A 235 16.28 21.64 -7.79
N ASP A 236 15.56 22.68 -8.16
CA ASP A 236 14.52 23.29 -7.34
C ASP A 236 13.19 22.60 -7.60
N VAL A 237 12.61 22.03 -6.56
CA VAL A 237 11.30 21.35 -6.59
C VAL A 237 10.59 21.50 -5.23
N PHE A 238 9.28 21.47 -5.24
CA PHE A 238 8.47 21.54 -4.02
C PHE A 238 8.04 20.17 -3.49
N GLY A 239 8.21 19.12 -4.28
CA GLY A 239 7.90 17.76 -3.88
C GLY A 239 8.67 16.73 -4.68
N VAL A 240 8.90 15.57 -4.08
CA VAL A 240 9.55 14.42 -4.70
C VAL A 240 8.73 13.16 -4.46
N PHE A 241 8.46 12.43 -5.54
CA PHE A 241 7.73 11.17 -5.54
C PHE A 241 8.71 10.02 -5.73
N ILE A 242 8.85 9.18 -4.69
CA ILE A 242 9.75 8.02 -4.70
C ILE A 242 8.99 6.83 -5.30
N ALA A 243 9.15 6.64 -6.61
CA ALA A 243 8.40 5.67 -7.40
C ALA A 243 9.28 4.46 -7.81
N ILE A 244 9.94 3.84 -6.81
CA ILE A 244 10.84 2.70 -7.03
C ILE A 244 10.16 1.35 -6.78
N GLY A 245 8.86 1.36 -6.49
CA GLY A 245 7.99 0.21 -6.33
C GLY A 245 7.45 0.04 -4.92
N HIS A 246 6.61 -0.98 -4.75
CA HIS A 246 6.06 -1.41 -3.48
C HIS A 246 6.46 -2.86 -3.22
N LYS A 247 6.59 -3.22 -1.95
CA LYS A 247 6.78 -4.59 -1.50
C LYS A 247 5.52 -5.04 -0.78
N PRO A 248 4.80 -6.07 -1.28
CA PRO A 248 3.67 -6.62 -0.55
C PRO A 248 4.15 -7.31 0.74
N ASN A 249 3.36 -7.21 1.80
CA ASN A 249 3.68 -7.78 3.11
C ASN A 249 3.25 -9.25 3.16
N THR A 250 3.96 -10.10 2.41
CA THR A 250 3.60 -11.49 2.12
C THR A 250 4.66 -12.51 2.51
N ASP A 251 5.78 -12.09 3.07
CA ASP A 251 6.94 -12.97 3.34
C ASP A 251 6.56 -14.22 4.15
N ILE A 252 5.66 -14.07 5.14
CA ILE A 252 5.17 -15.15 6.01
C ILE A 252 4.27 -16.19 5.31
N PHE A 253 3.83 -15.92 4.09
CA PHE A 253 2.99 -16.82 3.28
C PHE A 253 3.77 -17.51 2.17
N THR A 254 5.06 -17.20 2.02
CA THR A 254 5.93 -17.75 0.98
C THR A 254 5.96 -19.28 1.03
N GLY A 255 5.78 -19.92 -0.14
CA GLY A 255 5.73 -21.38 -0.26
C GLY A 255 4.42 -22.03 0.25
N GLN A 256 3.46 -21.23 0.68
CA GLN A 256 2.14 -21.70 1.10
C GLN A 256 1.04 -21.24 0.13
N LEU A 257 1.06 -20.00 -0.33
CA LEU A 257 0.09 -19.43 -1.25
C LEU A 257 0.70 -19.22 -2.65
N ALA A 258 -0.13 -19.24 -3.68
CA ALA A 258 0.26 -18.81 -5.01
C ALA A 258 0.48 -17.30 -5.02
N MET A 259 1.62 -16.87 -5.58
CA MET A 259 2.03 -15.47 -5.65
C MET A 259 2.58 -15.12 -7.02
N GLU A 260 2.35 -13.87 -7.45
CA GLU A 260 2.94 -13.28 -8.65
C GLU A 260 3.56 -11.92 -8.29
N GLY A 261 4.85 -11.73 -8.61
CA GLY A 261 5.57 -10.52 -8.21
C GLY A 261 5.60 -10.26 -6.68
N GLY A 262 5.40 -11.31 -5.88
CA GLY A 262 5.28 -11.23 -4.42
C GLY A 262 3.85 -10.97 -3.92
N TYR A 263 2.91 -10.59 -4.78
CA TYR A 263 1.50 -10.36 -4.45
C TYR A 263 0.73 -11.68 -4.40
N ILE A 264 -0.23 -11.80 -3.49
CA ILE A 264 -1.09 -12.99 -3.38
C ILE A 264 -2.03 -13.04 -4.59
N VAL A 265 -2.04 -14.19 -5.29
CA VAL A 265 -2.98 -14.42 -6.40
C VAL A 265 -4.34 -14.83 -5.83
N THR A 266 -5.38 -14.12 -6.29
CA THR A 266 -6.79 -14.44 -5.98
C THR A 266 -7.51 -14.97 -7.21
N GLN A 267 -8.66 -15.63 -7.03
CA GLN A 267 -9.35 -16.31 -8.14
C GLN A 267 -9.90 -15.34 -9.19
N ALA A 268 -10.31 -14.15 -8.81
CA ALA A 268 -11.02 -13.18 -9.65
C ALA A 268 -12.23 -13.77 -10.41
N GLY A 269 -13.14 -12.96 -10.90
CA GLY A 269 -14.22 -13.43 -11.76
C GLY A 269 -15.63 -13.05 -11.34
N ARG A 270 -16.64 -13.60 -12.07
CA ARG A 270 -18.06 -13.25 -11.90
C ARG A 270 -18.86 -14.22 -11.03
N ALA A 271 -18.28 -15.37 -10.67
CA ALA A 271 -18.99 -16.43 -9.94
C ALA A 271 -18.95 -16.29 -8.41
N GLY A 272 -18.39 -15.21 -7.89
CA GLY A 272 -18.06 -15.04 -6.47
C GLY A 272 -16.70 -15.63 -6.13
N ASN A 273 -16.36 -15.64 -4.83
CA ASN A 273 -15.06 -16.08 -4.31
C ASN A 273 -13.86 -15.33 -4.94
N THR A 274 -14.09 -14.09 -5.35
CA THR A 274 -13.11 -13.28 -6.07
C THR A 274 -11.83 -13.06 -5.25
N THR A 275 -11.95 -13.04 -3.93
CA THR A 275 -10.85 -12.80 -2.99
C THR A 275 -10.21 -14.09 -2.48
N GLN A 276 -10.73 -15.27 -2.85
CA GLN A 276 -10.18 -16.55 -2.44
C GLN A 276 -8.79 -16.77 -3.06
N THR A 277 -7.86 -17.20 -2.22
CA THR A 277 -6.50 -17.55 -2.64
C THR A 277 -6.42 -18.98 -3.18
N SER A 278 -5.21 -19.49 -3.39
CA SER A 278 -4.99 -20.90 -3.78
C SER A 278 -5.39 -21.92 -2.70
N ILE A 279 -5.68 -21.48 -1.46
CA ILE A 279 -6.12 -22.34 -0.35
C ILE A 279 -7.56 -22.00 -0.01
N PRO A 280 -8.52 -22.97 -0.11
CA PRO A 280 -9.90 -22.77 0.30
C PRO A 280 -10.01 -22.36 1.77
N GLY A 281 -10.74 -21.25 2.04
CA GLY A 281 -10.89 -20.66 3.36
C GLY A 281 -9.82 -19.61 3.70
N VAL A 282 -8.87 -19.34 2.78
CA VAL A 282 -7.92 -18.23 2.88
C VAL A 282 -8.23 -17.21 1.79
N PHE A 283 -8.47 -15.97 2.18
CA PHE A 283 -8.85 -14.85 1.33
C PHE A 283 -7.81 -13.73 1.42
N ALA A 284 -7.65 -12.93 0.38
CA ALA A 284 -6.75 -11.77 0.39
C ALA A 284 -7.47 -10.52 -0.10
N ALA A 285 -7.21 -9.37 0.56
CA ALA A 285 -7.87 -8.10 0.28
C ALA A 285 -6.91 -6.92 0.45
N GLY A 286 -7.11 -5.87 -0.34
CA GLY A 286 -6.28 -4.68 -0.36
C GLY A 286 -4.96 -4.89 -1.11
N ASP A 287 -3.99 -4.06 -0.80
CA ASP A 287 -2.72 -3.96 -1.53
C ASP A 287 -1.86 -5.23 -1.46
N VAL A 288 -2.15 -6.16 -0.58
CA VAL A 288 -1.46 -7.46 -0.50
C VAL A 288 -1.71 -8.32 -1.76
N GLN A 289 -2.80 -8.08 -2.48
CA GLN A 289 -3.18 -8.73 -3.74
C GLN A 289 -3.33 -7.74 -4.92
N ASP A 290 -3.55 -6.45 -4.63
CA ASP A 290 -3.72 -5.41 -5.64
C ASP A 290 -2.40 -4.67 -5.90
N HIS A 291 -1.71 -5.03 -6.97
CA HIS A 291 -0.49 -4.37 -7.41
C HIS A 291 -0.75 -3.21 -8.39
N ILE A 292 -2.01 -2.97 -8.78
CA ILE A 292 -2.41 -2.02 -9.83
C ILE A 292 -2.94 -0.73 -9.23
N TYR A 293 -4.03 -0.78 -8.46
CA TYR A 293 -4.76 0.40 -7.99
C TYR A 293 -4.20 0.97 -6.70
N ARG A 294 -4.02 0.12 -5.67
CA ARG A 294 -3.46 0.51 -4.36
C ARG A 294 -4.09 1.77 -3.80
N GLN A 295 -5.42 1.78 -3.70
CA GLN A 295 -6.19 2.89 -3.17
C GLN A 295 -6.95 2.46 -1.91
N ALA A 296 -7.17 3.40 -0.97
CA ALA A 296 -7.92 3.14 0.25
C ALA A 296 -9.33 2.62 -0.04
N CYS A 297 -10.03 3.21 -1.04
CA CYS A 297 -11.39 2.80 -1.39
C CYS A 297 -11.42 1.43 -2.09
N THR A 298 -10.46 1.08 -2.96
CA THR A 298 -10.37 -0.27 -3.55
C THR A 298 -10.02 -1.31 -2.50
N SER A 299 -9.14 -0.96 -1.56
CA SER A 299 -8.80 -1.80 -0.41
C SER A 299 -10.02 -2.06 0.47
N ALA A 300 -10.80 -1.04 0.82
CA ALA A 300 -12.04 -1.20 1.56
C ALA A 300 -13.07 -2.05 0.79
N GLY A 301 -13.21 -1.83 -0.53
CA GLY A 301 -14.09 -2.62 -1.39
C GLY A 301 -13.72 -4.10 -1.42
N THR A 302 -12.44 -4.44 -1.57
CA THR A 302 -11.97 -5.84 -1.54
C THR A 302 -12.06 -6.44 -0.14
N GLY A 303 -11.90 -5.64 0.93
CA GLY A 303 -12.17 -6.07 2.31
C GLY A 303 -13.62 -6.50 2.54
N CYS A 304 -14.58 -5.72 2.01
CA CYS A 304 -16.00 -6.11 1.99
C CYS A 304 -16.20 -7.43 1.24
N MET A 305 -15.63 -7.58 0.05
CA MET A 305 -15.74 -8.80 -0.76
C MET A 305 -15.17 -10.02 -0.03
N ALA A 306 -14.01 -9.87 0.62
CA ALA A 306 -13.37 -10.96 1.37
C ALA A 306 -14.22 -11.42 2.56
N ALA A 307 -14.87 -10.50 3.26
CA ALA A 307 -15.78 -10.87 4.35
C ALA A 307 -16.99 -11.67 3.85
N LEU A 308 -17.59 -11.26 2.72
CA LEU A 308 -18.72 -11.97 2.12
C LEU A 308 -18.32 -13.35 1.55
N ASP A 309 -17.11 -13.46 0.99
CA ASP A 309 -16.58 -14.73 0.51
C ASP A 309 -16.27 -15.68 1.70
N ALA A 310 -15.72 -15.13 2.79
CA ALA A 310 -15.46 -15.89 4.03
C ALA A 310 -16.75 -16.36 4.71
N GLU A 311 -17.80 -15.54 4.75
CA GLU A 311 -19.12 -15.89 5.26
C GLU A 311 -19.67 -17.12 4.51
N ARG A 312 -19.76 -17.05 3.18
CA ARG A 312 -20.23 -18.16 2.34
C ARG A 312 -19.43 -19.44 2.54
N TYR A 313 -18.10 -19.30 2.68
CA TYR A 313 -17.24 -20.45 2.94
C TYR A 313 -17.54 -21.10 4.30
N LEU A 314 -17.67 -20.28 5.36
CA LEU A 314 -17.94 -20.76 6.72
C LEU A 314 -19.35 -21.36 6.84
N ASP A 315 -20.33 -20.87 6.10
CA ASP A 315 -21.68 -21.45 6.05
C ASP A 315 -21.70 -22.85 5.43
N GLN A 316 -20.78 -23.14 4.52
CA GLN A 316 -20.62 -24.48 3.92
C GLN A 316 -19.94 -25.50 4.87
N LEU A 317 -19.28 -25.02 5.93
CA LEU A 317 -18.67 -25.87 6.96
C LEU A 317 -19.62 -26.20 8.13
N ALA A 318 -20.72 -25.46 8.25
CA ALA A 318 -21.72 -25.63 9.29
C ALA A 318 -22.73 -26.72 8.90
#